data_21f097b09e2cf0a239c68c1afdce033b
#
_entry.id   21f097b09e2cf0a239c68c1afdce033b
#
_cell.length_a   1.000
_cell.length_b   1.000
_cell.length_c   1.000
_cell.angle_alpha   90.00
_cell.angle_beta   90.00
_cell.angle_gamma   90.00
#
_symmetry.space_group_name_H-M   'P 1'
#
loop_
_entity.id
_entity.type
_entity.pdbx_description
1 polymer ?
#
loop_
_entity_poly.entity_id
_entity_poly.type
_entity_poly.pdbx_seq_one_letter_code
_entity_poly.pdbx_strand_id
1 'polypeptide(L)'
;MIQYNALVVNYENSLQLRLYDFPIVSERSSLNKTSFDVVENEIDNSFSSFDDKFHFEGHSAYVSLNRSKNNIFYLARSNDWSNGYFCTLTIDPSRFDSFDYKNVSYYIQLFLKRLRNFSNTCYALFVPEKHKSGAFHFHGLISGIDLERYDIIKFSGHYFKSMKIYNFVKWWDFGFSNVTVVSSSLAVEKYVTKYTTKELLQDTKYQHRYFTLNLRQADYIRLNFKNNTDILNDLIQMGYVSFCNTDGLYNRVTYLEIKKDKNILQFLKDNSII
;
A
#
# COMPACT_ATOMS: atom_id res chain seq x y z
N MET A 1 -15.00 14.57 19.94
CA MET A 1 -13.96 13.66 20.44
C MET A 1 -14.49 12.23 20.29
N ILE A 2 -13.78 11.39 19.58
CA ILE A 2 -14.14 9.95 19.42
C ILE A 2 -13.12 9.16 20.21
N GLN A 3 -13.58 8.26 21.08
CA GLN A 3 -12.72 7.37 21.85
C GLN A 3 -12.92 5.95 21.36
N TYR A 4 -11.85 5.17 21.18
CA TYR A 4 -11.90 3.77 20.79
C TYR A 4 -10.68 3.00 21.30
N ASN A 5 -10.83 1.71 21.57
CA ASN A 5 -9.75 0.82 22.00
C ASN A 5 -9.48 -0.32 21.01
N ALA A 6 -10.18 -0.33 19.88
CA ALA A 6 -9.94 -1.27 18.82
C ALA A 6 -10.20 -0.63 17.45
N LEU A 7 -9.45 -1.09 16.45
CA LEU A 7 -9.59 -0.68 15.05
C LEU A 7 -9.60 -1.92 14.17
N VAL A 8 -10.63 -2.06 13.36
CA VAL A 8 -10.69 -3.07 12.29
C VAL A 8 -10.37 -2.40 10.97
N VAL A 9 -9.36 -2.88 10.27
CA VAL A 9 -9.03 -2.47 8.90
C VAL A 9 -9.48 -3.56 7.95
N ASN A 10 -10.38 -3.23 7.05
CA ASN A 10 -10.98 -4.16 6.11
C ASN A 10 -10.27 -4.10 4.75
N TYR A 11 -9.44 -5.10 4.47
CA TYR A 11 -8.76 -5.29 3.19
C TYR A 11 -9.58 -6.18 2.25
N GLU A 12 -9.13 -6.39 1.02
CA GLU A 12 -9.84 -7.24 0.06
C GLU A 12 -9.98 -8.68 0.55
N ASN A 13 -8.88 -9.33 0.95
CA ASN A 13 -8.85 -10.76 1.29
C ASN A 13 -8.66 -11.05 2.78
N SER A 14 -8.50 -10.03 3.61
CA SER A 14 -8.23 -10.16 5.04
C SER A 14 -8.77 -9.00 5.84
N LEU A 15 -8.75 -9.17 7.16
CA LEU A 15 -9.00 -8.13 8.13
C LEU A 15 -7.76 -7.97 9.00
N GLN A 16 -7.45 -6.75 9.38
CA GLN A 16 -6.49 -6.49 10.44
C GLN A 16 -7.24 -5.91 11.64
N LEU A 17 -7.20 -6.61 12.76
CA LEU A 17 -7.70 -6.11 14.03
C LEU A 17 -6.52 -5.56 14.84
N ARG A 18 -6.66 -4.34 15.33
CA ARG A 18 -5.72 -3.68 16.23
C ARG A 18 -6.41 -3.47 17.57
N LEU A 19 -5.82 -3.99 18.63
CA LEU A 19 -6.29 -3.82 19.99
C LEU A 19 -5.30 -2.94 20.74
N TYR A 20 -5.79 -1.89 21.37
CA TYR A 20 -5.02 -0.92 22.13
C TYR A 20 -5.20 -1.16 23.62
N ASP A 21 -4.13 -1.22 24.39
CA ASP A 21 -4.19 -1.38 25.85
C ASP A 21 -4.90 -0.18 26.51
N PHE A 22 -4.66 1.02 25.97
CA PHE A 22 -5.36 2.24 26.39
C PHE A 22 -6.18 2.81 25.24
N PRO A 23 -7.39 3.33 25.51
CA PRO A 23 -8.22 3.93 24.48
C PRO A 23 -7.54 5.10 23.76
N ILE A 24 -7.66 5.11 22.45
CA ILE A 24 -7.24 6.22 21.61
C ILE A 24 -8.33 7.29 21.62
N VAL A 25 -7.93 8.54 21.83
CA VAL A 25 -8.81 9.70 21.77
C VAL A 25 -8.49 10.49 20.52
N SER A 26 -9.44 10.56 19.59
CA SER A 26 -9.29 11.29 18.34
C SER A 26 -10.15 12.55 18.37
N GLU A 27 -9.55 13.69 18.12
CA GLU A 27 -10.31 14.92 17.85
C GLU A 27 -10.94 14.84 16.47
N ARG A 28 -12.20 15.27 16.34
CA ARG A 28 -12.82 15.46 15.02
C ARG A 28 -12.04 16.52 14.28
N SER A 29 -11.06 16.14 13.49
CA SER A 29 -10.45 17.05 12.54
C SER A 29 -11.49 17.42 11.47
N SER A 30 -11.50 18.69 11.12
CA SER A 30 -12.36 19.33 10.12
C SER A 30 -12.62 18.45 8.89
N LEU A 31 -13.80 18.52 8.36
CA LEU A 31 -14.46 17.78 7.26
C LEU A 31 -13.65 17.50 5.98
N ASN A 32 -12.38 17.90 5.87
CA ASN A 32 -11.54 17.79 4.67
C ASN A 32 -10.30 16.89 4.82
N LYS A 33 -10.07 16.25 5.98
CA LYS A 33 -9.05 15.21 6.08
C LYS A 33 -9.73 13.87 5.91
N THR A 34 -9.22 13.05 4.99
CA THR A 34 -9.67 11.67 4.87
C THR A 34 -9.47 11.03 6.23
N SER A 35 -10.43 10.23 6.64
CA SER A 35 -10.40 9.52 7.92
C SER A 35 -9.12 8.69 8.12
N PHE A 36 -8.40 8.43 7.05
CA PHE A 36 -7.11 7.75 6.98
C PHE A 36 -5.96 8.57 7.61
N ASP A 37 -5.88 9.89 7.30
CA ASP A 37 -4.84 10.78 7.85
C ASP A 37 -4.89 10.89 9.38
N VAL A 38 -6.08 10.74 9.96
CA VAL A 38 -6.27 10.80 11.42
C VAL A 38 -5.74 9.55 12.10
N VAL A 39 -6.02 8.37 11.52
CA VAL A 39 -5.56 7.08 12.07
C VAL A 39 -4.04 6.95 11.98
N GLU A 40 -3.43 7.43 10.89
CA GLU A 40 -1.98 7.38 10.72
C GLU A 40 -1.22 8.27 11.70
N ASN A 41 -1.71 9.47 11.98
CA ASN A 41 -1.07 10.35 12.97
C ASN A 41 -1.07 9.73 14.37
N GLU A 42 -2.09 8.93 14.69
CA GLU A 42 -2.19 8.21 15.96
C GLU A 42 -1.25 6.99 16.02
N ILE A 43 -1.02 6.32 14.88
CA ILE A 43 -0.13 5.16 14.77
C ILE A 43 1.34 5.59 14.72
N ASP A 44 1.68 6.65 14.00
CA ASP A 44 3.06 7.16 13.91
C ASP A 44 3.60 7.55 15.29
N ASN A 45 2.76 8.04 16.20
CA ASN A 45 3.16 8.31 17.58
C ASN A 45 3.41 7.04 18.40
N SER A 46 2.85 5.88 18.00
CA SER A 46 3.10 4.60 18.66
C SER A 46 4.33 3.85 18.13
N PHE A 47 4.75 4.14 16.90
CA PHE A 47 5.92 3.52 16.25
C PHE A 47 7.24 4.27 16.46
N SER A 48 7.23 5.44 17.10
CA SER A 48 8.42 6.31 17.22
C SER A 48 9.45 5.87 18.24
N SER A 49 9.36 4.68 18.84
CA SER A 49 10.21 4.24 19.95
C SER A 49 11.52 3.53 19.57
N PHE A 50 11.96 3.57 18.30
CA PHE A 50 13.18 2.85 17.91
C PHE A 50 14.36 3.72 17.47
N ASP A 51 14.49 4.98 17.88
CA ASP A 51 15.81 5.66 17.92
C ASP A 51 15.70 7.08 18.50
N ASP A 52 16.01 7.20 19.77
CA ASP A 52 16.04 8.46 20.54
C ASP A 52 17.21 9.41 20.20
N LYS A 53 17.70 9.43 18.96
CA LYS A 53 18.85 10.28 18.56
C LYS A 53 18.68 11.05 17.25
N PHE A 54 17.48 11.35 16.79
CA PHE A 54 17.34 12.17 15.60
C PHE A 54 16.86 13.59 15.90
N HIS A 55 17.64 14.58 15.44
CA HIS A 55 17.29 15.99 15.43
C HIS A 55 15.91 16.26 14.81
N PHE A 56 15.20 17.26 15.31
CA PHE A 56 13.82 17.64 15.00
C PHE A 56 13.49 17.68 13.47
N GLU A 57 14.44 18.02 12.62
CA GLU A 57 14.27 17.99 11.16
C GLU A 57 14.23 16.57 10.57
N GLY A 58 14.94 15.62 11.17
CA GLY A 58 14.92 14.22 10.76
C GLY A 58 13.61 13.51 11.10
N HIS A 59 12.97 13.90 12.21
CA HIS A 59 11.72 13.29 12.67
C HIS A 59 10.56 13.53 11.69
N SER A 60 10.36 14.75 11.22
CA SER A 60 9.29 15.07 10.25
C SER A 60 9.45 14.32 8.92
N ALA A 61 10.68 14.17 8.42
CA ALA A 61 10.96 13.41 7.21
C ALA A 61 10.71 11.90 7.39
N TYR A 62 11.10 11.35 8.55
CA TYR A 62 10.87 9.95 8.91
C TYR A 62 9.38 9.61 9.05
N VAL A 63 8.61 10.45 9.75
CA VAL A 63 7.16 10.31 9.90
C VAL A 63 6.47 10.36 8.53
N SER A 64 6.81 11.34 7.70
CA SER A 64 6.28 11.46 6.34
C SER A 64 6.60 10.25 5.46
N LEU A 65 7.78 9.63 5.68
CA LEU A 65 8.21 8.42 5.00
C LEU A 65 7.37 7.21 5.40
N ASN A 66 7.23 6.97 6.70
CA ASN A 66 6.46 5.85 7.23
C ASN A 66 4.99 5.96 6.82
N ARG A 67 4.44 7.17 6.81
CA ARG A 67 3.09 7.43 6.28
C ARG A 67 2.96 6.97 4.83
N SER A 68 3.91 7.33 3.96
CA SER A 68 3.88 6.90 2.57
C SER A 68 3.98 5.39 2.41
N LYS A 69 4.84 4.72 3.20
CA LYS A 69 4.95 3.25 3.22
C LYS A 69 3.65 2.59 3.63
N ASN A 70 3.05 3.07 4.71
CA ASN A 70 1.78 2.55 5.20
C ASN A 70 0.66 2.74 4.17
N ASN A 71 0.58 3.91 3.53
CA ASN A 71 -0.40 4.18 2.48
C ASN A 71 -0.25 3.23 1.30
N ILE A 72 0.97 3.02 0.82
CA ILE A 72 1.24 2.08 -0.28
C ILE A 72 0.82 0.66 0.14
N PHE A 73 1.16 0.24 1.36
CA PHE A 73 0.78 -1.06 1.89
C PHE A 73 -0.74 -1.24 1.98
N TYR A 74 -1.45 -0.25 2.51
CA TYR A 74 -2.91 -0.30 2.62
C TYR A 74 -3.58 -0.29 1.25
N LEU A 75 -3.13 0.54 0.32
CA LEU A 75 -3.64 0.57 -1.05
C LEU A 75 -3.42 -0.77 -1.77
N ALA A 76 -2.23 -1.36 -1.61
CA ALA A 76 -1.94 -2.66 -2.21
C ALA A 76 -2.85 -3.77 -1.66
N ARG A 77 -3.18 -3.75 -0.37
CA ARG A 77 -4.03 -4.78 0.26
C ARG A 77 -5.53 -4.55 0.07
N SER A 78 -5.95 -3.33 -0.21
CA SER A 78 -7.37 -2.98 -0.34
C SER A 78 -7.94 -3.23 -1.73
N ASN A 79 -7.09 -3.65 -2.68
CA ASN A 79 -7.48 -3.87 -4.06
C ASN A 79 -7.18 -5.30 -4.50
N ASP A 80 -8.02 -5.86 -5.37
CA ASP A 80 -7.83 -7.19 -5.94
C ASP A 80 -6.85 -7.13 -7.12
N TRP A 81 -5.72 -7.82 -6.98
CA TRP A 81 -4.72 -7.92 -8.04
C TRP A 81 -4.75 -9.27 -8.76
N SER A 82 -5.78 -10.09 -8.53
CA SER A 82 -5.99 -11.33 -9.27
C SER A 82 -6.09 -11.03 -10.76
N ASN A 83 -5.34 -11.77 -11.58
CA ASN A 83 -5.21 -11.51 -13.01
C ASN A 83 -4.65 -10.12 -13.38
N GLY A 84 -4.03 -9.44 -12.43
CA GLY A 84 -3.32 -8.19 -12.67
C GLY A 84 -1.90 -8.41 -13.22
N TYR A 85 -1.19 -7.32 -13.35
CA TYR A 85 0.14 -7.28 -13.95
C TYR A 85 1.13 -6.57 -13.05
N PHE A 86 2.32 -7.15 -12.90
CA PHE A 86 3.51 -6.46 -12.40
C PHE A 86 4.18 -5.73 -13.56
N CYS A 87 4.52 -4.48 -13.35
CA CYS A 87 5.16 -3.64 -14.34
C CYS A 87 6.47 -3.06 -13.81
N THR A 88 7.52 -3.11 -14.63
CA THR A 88 8.71 -2.29 -14.46
C THR A 88 8.82 -1.37 -15.66
N LEU A 89 8.83 -0.07 -15.42
CA LEU A 89 8.91 0.97 -16.47
C LEU A 89 10.24 1.68 -16.32
N THR A 90 11.06 1.60 -17.36
CA THR A 90 12.38 2.25 -17.43
C THR A 90 12.32 3.41 -18.40
N ILE A 91 12.97 4.52 -18.06
CA ILE A 91 13.08 5.69 -18.94
C ILE A 91 14.38 5.56 -19.71
N ASP A 92 14.32 5.78 -21.01
CA ASP A 92 15.48 5.76 -21.91
C ASP A 92 16.27 7.06 -21.76
N PRO A 93 17.46 7.04 -21.13
CA PRO A 93 18.22 8.26 -20.87
C PRO A 93 18.80 8.90 -22.13
N SER A 94 18.81 8.19 -23.27
CA SER A 94 19.24 8.75 -24.54
C SER A 94 18.21 9.66 -25.19
N ARG A 95 16.96 9.57 -24.77
CA ARG A 95 15.82 10.30 -25.36
C ARG A 95 15.11 11.21 -24.36
N PHE A 96 15.17 10.87 -23.08
CA PHE A 96 14.41 11.52 -22.02
C PHE A 96 15.27 11.69 -20.78
N ASP A 97 15.04 12.77 -20.04
CA ASP A 97 15.69 12.97 -18.75
C ASP A 97 15.09 12.00 -17.70
N SER A 98 15.91 11.01 -17.33
CA SER A 98 15.58 9.99 -16.33
C SER A 98 16.11 10.32 -14.93
N PHE A 99 16.80 11.46 -14.75
CA PHE A 99 17.45 11.85 -13.50
C PHE A 99 16.69 12.95 -12.77
N ASP A 100 15.96 13.81 -13.47
CA ASP A 100 15.10 14.82 -12.87
C ASP A 100 13.74 14.22 -12.49
N TYR A 101 13.46 14.19 -11.18
CA TYR A 101 12.22 13.62 -10.64
C TYR A 101 10.95 14.31 -11.15
N LYS A 102 11.00 15.59 -11.48
CA LYS A 102 9.85 16.32 -12.01
C LYS A 102 9.46 15.78 -13.40
N ASN A 103 10.45 15.58 -14.27
CA ASN A 103 10.23 15.01 -15.59
C ASN A 103 9.74 13.57 -15.51
N VAL A 104 10.38 12.77 -14.66
CA VAL A 104 10.01 11.37 -14.40
C VAL A 104 8.57 11.26 -13.89
N SER A 105 8.18 12.12 -12.95
CA SER A 105 6.80 12.18 -12.42
C SER A 105 5.78 12.56 -13.51
N TYR A 106 6.15 13.42 -14.43
CA TYR A 106 5.29 13.79 -15.54
C TYR A 106 5.05 12.60 -16.50
N TYR A 107 6.09 11.80 -16.80
CA TYR A 107 5.96 10.65 -17.71
C TYR A 107 5.00 9.58 -17.14
N ILE A 108 5.12 9.24 -15.86
CA ILE A 108 4.21 8.27 -15.25
C ILE A 108 2.77 8.81 -15.17
N GLN A 109 2.58 10.10 -14.91
CA GLN A 109 1.25 10.71 -14.91
C GLN A 109 0.60 10.67 -16.29
N LEU A 110 1.35 10.91 -17.36
CA LEU A 110 0.85 10.76 -18.74
C LEU A 110 0.42 9.32 -19.03
N PHE A 111 1.23 8.35 -18.61
CA PHE A 111 0.90 6.94 -18.77
C PHE A 111 -0.40 6.57 -18.02
N LEU A 112 -0.53 6.97 -16.78
CA LEU A 112 -1.75 6.74 -16.00
C LEU A 112 -2.98 7.45 -16.59
N LYS A 113 -2.80 8.64 -17.16
CA LYS A 113 -3.86 9.36 -17.87
C LYS A 113 -4.32 8.59 -19.11
N ARG A 114 -3.39 7.99 -19.87
CA ARG A 114 -3.74 7.13 -21.02
C ARG A 114 -4.58 5.93 -20.57
N LEU A 115 -4.16 5.22 -19.53
CA LEU A 115 -4.91 4.10 -18.97
C LEU A 115 -6.31 4.51 -18.50
N ARG A 116 -6.43 5.64 -17.82
CA ARG A 116 -7.71 6.19 -17.34
C ARG A 116 -8.66 6.51 -18.49
N ASN A 117 -8.16 7.12 -19.55
CA ASN A 117 -8.97 7.49 -20.71
C ASN A 117 -9.42 6.25 -21.52
N PHE A 118 -8.65 5.17 -21.44
CA PHE A 118 -8.99 3.93 -22.12
C PHE A 118 -10.02 3.09 -21.37
N SER A 119 -9.90 2.98 -20.04
CA SER A 119 -10.79 2.15 -19.23
C SER A 119 -11.02 2.78 -17.86
N ASN A 120 -12.30 2.91 -17.50
CA ASN A 120 -12.72 3.35 -16.17
C ASN A 120 -12.61 2.25 -15.09
N THR A 121 -12.48 0.97 -15.50
CA THR A 121 -12.29 -0.17 -14.59
C THR A 121 -10.82 -0.41 -14.26
N CYS A 122 -9.89 0.16 -15.05
CA CYS A 122 -8.47 0.04 -14.82
C CYS A 122 -8.06 0.76 -13.54
N TYR A 123 -7.28 0.07 -12.70
CA TYR A 123 -6.66 0.67 -11.53
C TYR A 123 -5.18 0.29 -11.44
N ALA A 124 -4.39 1.16 -10.82
CA ALA A 124 -2.94 1.00 -10.79
C ALA A 124 -2.29 1.65 -9.57
N LEU A 125 -1.14 1.08 -9.17
CA LEU A 125 -0.26 1.60 -8.14
C LEU A 125 1.18 1.54 -8.66
N PHE A 126 1.88 2.67 -8.68
CA PHE A 126 3.29 2.74 -9.09
C PHE A 126 4.13 3.43 -8.04
N VAL A 127 5.31 2.88 -7.79
CA VAL A 127 6.32 3.43 -6.89
C VAL A 127 7.59 3.68 -7.68
N PRO A 128 8.16 4.88 -7.61
CA PRO A 128 9.45 5.16 -8.25
C PRO A 128 10.57 4.45 -7.49
N GLU A 129 11.61 4.03 -8.16
CA GLU A 129 12.87 3.53 -7.60
C GLU A 129 14.04 4.21 -8.29
N LYS A 130 15.04 4.62 -7.52
CA LYS A 130 16.27 5.18 -8.07
C LYS A 130 17.31 4.08 -8.25
N HIS A 131 17.75 3.87 -9.47
CA HIS A 131 18.81 2.92 -9.77
C HIS A 131 20.17 3.43 -9.28
N LYS A 132 21.15 2.53 -9.11
CA LYS A 132 22.52 2.89 -8.70
C LYS A 132 23.19 3.93 -9.62
N SER A 133 22.79 4.00 -10.87
CA SER A 133 23.22 5.05 -11.82
C SER A 133 22.63 6.43 -11.54
N GLY A 134 21.65 6.53 -10.65
CA GLY A 134 20.88 7.74 -10.37
C GLY A 134 19.60 7.89 -11.18
N ALA A 135 19.39 7.10 -12.24
CA ALA A 135 18.18 7.11 -13.06
C ALA A 135 16.98 6.52 -12.33
N PHE A 136 15.79 7.05 -12.55
CA PHE A 136 14.56 6.55 -11.97
C PHE A 136 13.90 5.49 -12.85
N HIS A 137 13.30 4.50 -12.17
CA HIS A 137 12.42 3.48 -12.71
C HIS A 137 11.09 3.53 -11.94
N PHE A 138 10.05 2.92 -12.51
CA PHE A 138 8.82 2.69 -11.79
C PHE A 138 8.55 1.19 -11.67
N HIS A 139 8.21 0.77 -10.47
CA HIS A 139 7.66 -0.55 -10.21
C HIS A 139 6.19 -0.41 -9.85
N GLY A 140 5.35 -1.24 -10.41
CA GLY A 140 3.93 -1.07 -10.14
C GLY A 140 3.07 -2.26 -10.51
N LEU A 141 1.79 -2.04 -10.28
CA LEU A 141 0.70 -2.97 -10.48
C LEU A 141 -0.37 -2.32 -11.33
N ILE A 142 -0.94 -3.09 -12.25
CA ILE A 142 -2.12 -2.72 -13.03
C ILE A 142 -3.11 -3.86 -12.94
N SER A 143 -4.39 -3.57 -12.75
CA SER A 143 -5.47 -4.54 -12.80
C SER A 143 -6.79 -3.90 -13.29
N GLY A 144 -7.86 -4.70 -13.32
CA GLY A 144 -9.18 -4.26 -13.80
C GLY A 144 -9.29 -4.16 -15.31
N ILE A 145 -8.27 -4.61 -16.06
CA ILE A 145 -8.24 -4.64 -17.52
C ILE A 145 -7.37 -5.80 -18.02
N ASP A 146 -7.75 -6.44 -19.08
CA ASP A 146 -6.93 -7.43 -19.79
C ASP A 146 -6.06 -6.72 -20.84
N LEU A 147 -4.80 -6.44 -20.45
CA LEU A 147 -3.86 -5.70 -21.29
C LEU A 147 -3.47 -6.45 -22.57
N GLU A 148 -3.45 -7.79 -22.54
CA GLU A 148 -3.09 -8.61 -23.70
C GLU A 148 -4.22 -8.63 -24.71
N ARG A 149 -5.47 -8.82 -24.28
CA ARG A 149 -6.67 -8.82 -25.13
C ARG A 149 -6.83 -7.53 -25.93
N TYR A 150 -6.44 -6.40 -25.37
CA TYR A 150 -6.55 -5.10 -26.02
C TYR A 150 -5.26 -4.67 -26.74
N ASP A 151 -4.33 -5.57 -26.98
CA ASP A 151 -3.03 -5.28 -27.62
C ASP A 151 -2.23 -4.14 -26.96
N ILE A 152 -2.48 -3.89 -25.67
CA ILE A 152 -1.74 -2.89 -24.90
C ILE A 152 -0.33 -3.40 -24.57
N ILE A 153 -0.22 -4.71 -24.33
CA ILE A 153 1.04 -5.42 -24.16
C ILE A 153 1.19 -6.53 -25.20
N LYS A 154 2.44 -6.87 -25.53
CA LYS A 154 2.77 -8.01 -26.41
C LYS A 154 3.89 -8.83 -25.80
N PHE A 155 3.85 -10.14 -26.01
CA PHE A 155 4.89 -11.05 -25.59
C PHE A 155 6.24 -10.63 -26.18
N SER A 156 7.26 -10.50 -25.34
CA SER A 156 8.59 -10.02 -25.73
C SER A 156 9.48 -11.10 -26.36
N GLY A 157 9.03 -12.36 -26.34
CA GLY A 157 9.85 -13.53 -26.69
C GLY A 157 10.69 -14.06 -25.52
N HIS A 158 10.65 -13.42 -24.34
CA HIS A 158 11.47 -13.78 -23.19
C HIS A 158 10.64 -14.33 -22.02
N TYR A 159 11.30 -15.13 -21.20
CA TYR A 159 10.74 -15.68 -19.96
C TYR A 159 11.61 -15.35 -18.76
N PHE A 160 11.00 -15.13 -17.61
CA PHE A 160 11.66 -15.05 -16.32
C PHE A 160 11.06 -16.10 -15.38
N LYS A 161 11.86 -17.08 -14.94
CA LYS A 161 11.38 -18.19 -14.08
C LYS A 161 10.05 -18.78 -14.59
N SER A 162 9.98 -19.16 -15.85
CA SER A 162 8.81 -19.73 -16.53
C SER A 162 7.63 -18.76 -16.74
N MET A 163 7.69 -17.53 -16.28
CA MET A 163 6.68 -16.50 -16.55
C MET A 163 6.99 -15.78 -17.86
N LYS A 164 5.97 -15.59 -18.69
CA LYS A 164 6.07 -14.77 -19.90
C LYS A 164 6.35 -13.32 -19.54
N ILE A 165 7.30 -12.70 -20.23
CA ILE A 165 7.55 -11.25 -20.14
C ILE A 165 6.87 -10.59 -21.33
N TYR A 166 6.08 -9.56 -21.06
CA TYR A 166 5.44 -8.72 -22.06
C TYR A 166 6.04 -7.32 -22.03
N ASN A 167 5.89 -6.58 -23.11
CA ASN A 167 6.25 -5.17 -23.21
C ASN A 167 5.02 -4.35 -23.60
N PHE A 168 4.91 -3.12 -23.13
CA PHE A 168 3.91 -2.18 -23.59
C PHE A 168 4.15 -1.80 -25.06
N VAL A 169 3.08 -1.76 -25.86
CA VAL A 169 3.11 -1.37 -27.26
C VAL A 169 2.50 0.02 -27.38
N LYS A 170 3.31 1.04 -27.66
CA LYS A 170 2.87 2.45 -27.83
C LYS A 170 2.17 3.07 -26.60
N TRP A 171 2.19 2.41 -25.44
CA TRP A 171 1.59 2.92 -24.23
C TRP A 171 2.63 3.54 -23.29
N TRP A 172 3.82 2.94 -23.23
CA TRP A 172 4.98 3.48 -22.55
C TRP A 172 6.03 3.89 -23.59
N ASP A 173 5.96 5.14 -24.06
CA ASP A 173 6.83 5.66 -25.13
C ASP A 173 8.15 6.23 -24.60
N PHE A 174 8.34 6.23 -23.27
CA PHE A 174 9.47 6.88 -22.60
C PHE A 174 10.68 5.96 -22.42
N GLY A 175 10.57 4.69 -22.79
CA GLY A 175 11.68 3.74 -22.71
C GLY A 175 11.21 2.29 -22.69
N PHE A 176 11.90 1.46 -21.90
CA PHE A 176 11.65 0.03 -21.85
C PHE A 176 10.58 -0.32 -20.80
N SER A 177 9.91 -1.43 -21.01
CA SER A 177 8.93 -1.96 -20.05
C SER A 177 9.05 -3.46 -19.94
N ASN A 178 8.89 -3.98 -18.73
CA ASN A 178 8.69 -5.40 -18.48
C ASN A 178 7.37 -5.57 -17.73
N VAL A 179 6.52 -6.45 -18.25
CA VAL A 179 5.22 -6.75 -17.68
C VAL A 179 5.09 -8.25 -17.50
N THR A 180 4.66 -8.68 -16.32
CA THR A 180 4.40 -10.09 -16.00
C THR A 180 3.05 -10.23 -15.33
N VAL A 181 2.36 -11.35 -15.53
CA VAL A 181 1.08 -11.63 -14.88
C VAL A 181 1.31 -11.91 -13.39
N VAL A 182 0.45 -11.37 -12.54
CA VAL A 182 0.47 -11.64 -11.10
C VAL A 182 0.02 -13.08 -10.83
N SER A 183 0.88 -13.87 -10.20
CA SER A 183 0.58 -15.27 -9.89
C SER A 183 -0.20 -15.47 -8.60
N SER A 184 -0.13 -14.53 -7.66
CA SER A 184 -0.91 -14.53 -6.42
C SER A 184 -0.95 -13.16 -5.77
N SER A 185 -2.04 -12.83 -5.09
CA SER A 185 -2.20 -11.57 -4.33
C SER A 185 -1.18 -11.43 -3.18
N LEU A 186 -0.77 -12.53 -2.56
CA LEU A 186 0.30 -12.56 -1.53
C LEU A 186 1.67 -12.12 -2.07
N ALA A 187 1.96 -12.43 -3.34
CA ALA A 187 3.19 -11.98 -3.99
C ALA A 187 3.21 -10.46 -4.16
N VAL A 188 2.04 -9.84 -4.34
CA VAL A 188 1.86 -8.39 -4.49
C VAL A 188 2.28 -7.64 -3.23
N GLU A 189 1.81 -8.08 -2.07
CA GLU A 189 2.10 -7.42 -0.78
C GLU A 189 3.60 -7.38 -0.49
N LYS A 190 4.28 -8.50 -0.74
CA LYS A 190 5.74 -8.61 -0.57
C LYS A 190 6.51 -7.78 -1.61
N TYR A 191 5.98 -7.70 -2.82
CA TYR A 191 6.63 -6.97 -3.92
C TYR A 191 6.58 -5.46 -3.68
N VAL A 192 5.42 -4.92 -3.37
CA VAL A 192 5.24 -3.48 -3.16
C VAL A 192 6.01 -3.00 -1.93
N THR A 193 5.99 -3.76 -0.83
CA THR A 193 6.77 -3.43 0.38
C THR A 193 8.27 -3.43 0.14
N LYS A 194 8.78 -4.27 -0.76
CA LYS A 194 10.20 -4.32 -1.10
C LYS A 194 10.69 -3.02 -1.76
N TYR A 195 9.88 -2.40 -2.59
CA TYR A 195 10.27 -1.18 -3.33
C TYR A 195 10.03 0.12 -2.56
N THR A 196 9.47 0.06 -1.35
CA THR A 196 9.38 1.20 -0.44
C THR A 196 10.61 1.32 0.47
N THR A 197 11.79 1.14 -0.09
CA THR A 197 13.04 1.18 0.69
C THR A 197 13.41 2.60 1.14
N LYS A 198 14.26 2.67 2.16
CA LYS A 198 14.74 3.92 2.77
C LYS A 198 15.42 4.86 1.78
N GLU A 199 16.07 4.31 0.74
CA GLU A 199 16.83 5.07 -0.27
C GLU A 199 15.93 5.86 -1.21
N LEU A 200 14.81 5.28 -1.63
CA LEU A 200 13.83 5.93 -2.49
C LEU A 200 13.26 7.22 -1.90
N LEU A 201 13.21 7.28 -0.61
CA LEU A 201 12.43 8.23 0.16
C LEU A 201 13.26 9.41 0.63
N GLN A 202 14.58 9.30 0.63
CA GLN A 202 15.48 10.42 0.90
C GLN A 202 15.51 11.39 -0.30
N ASP A 203 15.51 10.88 -1.52
CA ASP A 203 15.61 11.68 -2.74
C ASP A 203 14.28 12.31 -3.18
N THR A 204 13.14 11.80 -2.68
CA THR A 204 11.80 12.33 -2.97
C THR A 204 11.24 13.20 -1.85
N LYS A 205 12.10 13.80 -1.03
CA LYS A 205 11.69 14.75 0.01
C LYS A 205 10.83 15.85 -0.62
N TYR A 206 9.58 15.98 -0.14
CA TYR A 206 8.55 16.91 -0.65
C TYR A 206 7.94 16.60 -2.03
N GLN A 207 8.13 15.40 -2.58
CA GLN A 207 7.60 15.00 -3.88
C GLN A 207 6.62 13.82 -3.73
N HIS A 208 5.87 13.51 -4.80
CA HIS A 208 4.99 12.34 -4.83
C HIS A 208 5.83 11.07 -4.73
N ARG A 209 5.57 10.25 -3.71
CA ARG A 209 6.32 9.00 -3.46
C ARG A 209 5.65 7.77 -4.07
N TYR A 210 4.45 7.91 -4.58
CA TYR A 210 3.72 6.88 -5.32
C TYR A 210 2.66 7.53 -6.20
N PHE A 211 2.22 6.81 -7.21
CA PHE A 211 1.25 7.26 -8.19
C PHE A 211 0.13 6.24 -8.30
N THR A 212 -1.11 6.70 -8.32
CA THR A 212 -2.29 5.85 -8.27
C THR A 212 -3.30 6.18 -9.35
N LEU A 213 -4.06 5.16 -9.73
CA LEU A 213 -5.21 5.27 -10.60
C LEU A 213 -6.36 4.46 -10.01
N ASN A 214 -7.52 5.07 -9.75
CA ASN A 214 -8.78 4.43 -9.37
C ASN A 214 -8.69 3.37 -8.25
N LEU A 215 -7.77 3.51 -7.30
CA LEU A 215 -7.63 2.57 -6.20
C LEU A 215 -8.70 2.79 -5.14
N ARG A 216 -9.22 1.68 -4.61
CA ARG A 216 -10.05 1.67 -3.42
C ARG A 216 -9.17 1.89 -2.19
N GLN A 217 -9.63 2.72 -1.28
CA GLN A 217 -9.03 2.90 0.05
C GLN A 217 -9.45 1.76 0.98
N ALA A 218 -8.66 1.51 2.02
CA ALA A 218 -9.07 0.59 3.07
C ALA A 218 -10.25 1.17 3.85
N ASP A 219 -11.26 0.33 4.13
CA ASP A 219 -12.32 0.67 5.06
C ASP A 219 -11.88 0.32 6.48
N TYR A 220 -12.25 1.13 7.46
CA TYR A 220 -11.96 0.83 8.84
C TYR A 220 -13.09 1.22 9.79
N ILE A 221 -13.18 0.46 10.88
CA ILE A 221 -14.21 0.59 11.92
C ILE A 221 -13.52 0.78 13.25
N ARG A 222 -13.88 1.85 13.97
CA ARG A 222 -13.43 2.10 15.33
C ARG A 222 -14.41 1.47 16.32
N LEU A 223 -13.91 0.74 17.30
CA LEU A 223 -14.70 -0.01 18.25
C LEU A 223 -14.23 0.25 19.68
N ASN A 224 -15.15 0.06 20.61
CA ASN A 224 -14.86 0.02 22.03
C ASN A 224 -15.31 -1.32 22.59
N PHE A 225 -14.37 -2.21 22.84
CA PHE A 225 -14.63 -3.44 23.56
C PHE A 225 -14.56 -3.19 25.08
N LYS A 226 -15.40 -3.88 25.84
CA LYS A 226 -15.31 -3.85 27.30
C LYS A 226 -14.00 -4.46 27.79
N ASN A 227 -13.57 -5.53 27.12
CA ASN A 227 -12.32 -6.21 27.42
C ASN A 227 -11.68 -6.71 26.10
N ASN A 228 -10.56 -6.14 25.70
CA ASN A 228 -9.84 -6.57 24.51
C ASN A 228 -9.28 -7.99 24.62
N THR A 229 -9.01 -8.46 25.86
CA THR A 229 -8.47 -9.80 26.10
C THR A 229 -9.49 -10.88 25.77
N ASP A 230 -10.77 -10.66 26.03
CA ASP A 230 -11.83 -11.63 25.73
C ASP A 230 -11.94 -11.84 24.22
N ILE A 231 -11.99 -10.75 23.43
CA ILE A 231 -12.01 -10.82 21.97
C ILE A 231 -10.76 -11.52 21.41
N LEU A 232 -9.60 -11.25 21.99
CA LEU A 232 -8.36 -11.91 21.60
C LEU A 232 -8.41 -13.41 21.87
N ASN A 233 -8.88 -13.81 23.05
CA ASN A 233 -9.02 -15.22 23.43
C ASN A 233 -10.02 -15.96 22.54
N ASP A 234 -11.17 -15.37 22.23
CA ASP A 234 -12.16 -15.95 21.33
C ASP A 234 -11.58 -16.19 19.94
N LEU A 235 -10.86 -15.22 19.38
CA LEU A 235 -10.20 -15.35 18.09
C LEU A 235 -9.11 -16.45 18.11
N ILE A 236 -8.33 -16.54 19.19
CA ILE A 236 -7.33 -17.60 19.36
C ILE A 236 -8.00 -18.98 19.42
N GLN A 237 -9.10 -19.13 20.16
CA GLN A 237 -9.87 -20.37 20.23
C GLN A 237 -10.44 -20.79 18.87
N MET A 238 -10.80 -19.82 18.04
CA MET A 238 -11.23 -20.06 16.65
C MET A 238 -10.07 -20.41 15.70
N GLY A 239 -8.82 -20.44 16.18
CA GLY A 239 -7.65 -20.79 15.40
C GLY A 239 -7.04 -19.62 14.58
N TYR A 240 -7.46 -18.39 14.81
CA TYR A 240 -6.89 -17.21 14.15
C TYR A 240 -5.66 -16.72 14.93
N VAL A 241 -4.51 -17.27 14.65
CA VAL A 241 -3.27 -16.93 15.38
C VAL A 241 -2.21 -16.40 14.43
N SER A 242 -2.21 -15.09 14.25
CA SER A 242 -1.03 -14.38 13.76
C SER A 242 -1.06 -12.99 14.37
N PHE A 243 -0.35 -12.78 15.45
CA PHE A 243 -0.30 -11.47 16.08
C PHE A 243 1.14 -11.03 16.28
N CYS A 244 1.34 -9.72 16.18
CA CYS A 244 2.56 -9.03 16.55
C CYS A 244 2.19 -7.98 17.59
N ASN A 245 2.86 -7.99 18.73
CA ASN A 245 2.74 -6.90 19.70
C ASN A 245 3.82 -5.88 19.43
N THR A 246 3.45 -4.62 19.39
CA THR A 246 4.40 -3.50 19.37
C THR A 246 4.21 -2.66 20.62
N ASP A 247 5.27 -2.45 21.35
CA ASP A 247 5.28 -1.55 22.50
C ASP A 247 5.54 -0.13 22.00
N GLY A 248 4.51 0.70 21.97
CA GLY A 248 4.64 2.13 21.76
C GLY A 248 5.01 2.83 23.10
N LEU A 249 5.57 4.03 23.02
CA LEU A 249 5.94 4.84 24.20
C LEU A 249 4.75 5.07 25.16
N TYR A 250 3.53 5.13 24.63
CA TYR A 250 2.34 5.47 25.41
C TYR A 250 1.23 4.43 25.32
N ASN A 251 1.32 3.47 24.39
CA ASN A 251 0.27 2.48 24.20
C ASN A 251 0.83 1.23 23.52
N ARG A 252 0.48 0.08 24.05
CA ARG A 252 0.79 -1.21 23.42
C ARG A 252 -0.31 -1.57 22.45
N VAL A 253 0.07 -2.04 21.27
CA VAL A 253 -0.88 -2.42 20.23
C VAL A 253 -0.68 -3.88 19.85
N THR A 254 -1.74 -4.66 19.95
CA THR A 254 -1.78 -6.03 19.46
C THR A 254 -2.41 -6.05 18.06
N TYR A 255 -1.67 -6.54 17.07
CA TYR A 255 -2.12 -6.69 15.69
C TYR A 255 -2.49 -8.15 15.41
N LEU A 256 -3.70 -8.38 14.95
CA LEU A 256 -4.14 -9.69 14.48
C LEU A 256 -4.44 -9.58 12.99
N GLU A 257 -3.81 -10.44 12.21
CA GLU A 257 -4.12 -10.61 10.80
C GLU A 257 -5.07 -11.78 10.62
N ILE A 258 -6.25 -11.52 10.08
CA ILE A 258 -7.35 -12.47 10.03
C ILE A 258 -7.75 -12.68 8.57
N LYS A 259 -7.60 -13.91 8.06
CA LYS A 259 -8.08 -14.27 6.73
C LYS A 259 -9.63 -14.30 6.74
N LYS A 260 -10.26 -13.67 5.76
CA LYS A 260 -11.71 -13.70 5.64
C LYS A 260 -12.21 -15.09 5.28
N ASP A 261 -13.00 -15.68 6.18
CA ASP A 261 -13.80 -16.86 5.94
C ASP A 261 -15.21 -16.70 6.54
N LYS A 262 -16.08 -17.68 6.32
CA LYS A 262 -17.49 -17.60 6.78
C LYS A 262 -17.60 -17.52 8.29
N ASN A 263 -16.75 -18.22 9.03
CA ASN A 263 -16.81 -18.29 10.49
C ASN A 263 -16.44 -16.95 11.11
N ILE A 264 -15.35 -16.34 10.63
CA ILE A 264 -14.92 -15.03 11.13
C ILE A 264 -15.92 -13.94 10.77
N LEU A 265 -16.49 -13.97 9.57
CA LEU A 265 -17.50 -12.99 9.18
C LEU A 265 -18.75 -13.10 10.04
N GLN A 266 -19.17 -14.32 10.42
CA GLN A 266 -20.28 -14.53 11.34
C GLN A 266 -19.93 -14.03 12.75
N PHE A 267 -18.78 -14.41 13.28
CA PHE A 267 -18.30 -13.93 14.59
C PHE A 267 -18.28 -12.40 14.68
N LEU A 268 -17.77 -11.73 13.64
CA LEU A 268 -17.70 -10.26 13.60
C LEU A 268 -19.09 -9.63 13.60
N LYS A 269 -20.07 -10.23 12.90
CA LYS A 269 -21.47 -9.79 12.91
C LYS A 269 -22.12 -10.01 14.27
N ASP A 270 -21.95 -11.18 14.87
CA ASP A 270 -22.54 -11.54 16.16
C ASP A 270 -22.04 -10.62 17.30
N ASN A 271 -20.80 -10.13 17.16
CA ASN A 271 -20.19 -9.17 18.07
C ASN A 271 -20.37 -7.70 17.64
N SER A 272 -21.19 -7.42 16.61
CA SER A 272 -21.43 -6.07 16.06
C SER A 272 -20.16 -5.31 15.68
N ILE A 273 -19.19 -6.05 15.12
CA ILE A 273 -17.89 -5.52 14.70
C ILE A 273 -17.93 -5.02 13.24
N ILE A 274 -18.76 -5.66 12.41
CA ILE A 274 -19.00 -5.28 11.00
C ILE A 274 -20.48 -5.34 10.64
#